data_5f70d4038d9a0231ac9410f815acd85c
#
_entry.id   5f70d4038d9a0231ac9410f815acd85c
#
_cell.length_a   1.000
_cell.length_b   1.000
_cell.length_c   1.000
_cell.angle_alpha   90.00
_cell.angle_beta   90.00
_cell.angle_gamma   90.00
#
_symmetry.space_group_name_H-M   'P 1'
#
loop_
_entity.id
_entity.type
_entity.pdbx_description
1 polymer ?
#
loop_
_entity_poly.entity_id
_entity_poly.type
_entity_poly.pdbx_seq_one_letter_code
_entity_poly.pdbx_strand_id
1 'polypeptide(L)'
;MKKILQGILTSTIVMFTAACDDELKPDNFSGQLTETVTAKPVNDFLNSIGINTAIYTRGETLDKTIEGVKDGGFRWVRAGYEGTAFFNNGVFQKLHDETGVLFSYGMGSGGTDTARVMADARKLHEMGAFLAFESLNEPNNWGIIWDGEAGGGENSWLPVAKFQRDFYARVKSDPVMSQYPMFGISTIGAENDNVGLQYLTIPEGAGTLMPDGTQYYDYGNCHNYAFGGDNDVLRDNQTWLASSPGNDNPFDGPYGNFVKTWAKGFLGYDEETVVNMPRVSTETGVTIHTGVDEDMQGRMFLNIYLSQFKRGWAYTSIYILRDRIDEGGNQTYGFYAPGYVARKAAHYIHNFTTILADDRDKSTTAGTLTYSIPKKPETVHHLLLQKTTGKYYLIIWGERYTGGTNNISISFDQNMSSVKVYDPTIGTEAISTHNNTGSISLEMGVDIAILEIEK
;
A
#
# COMPACT_ATOMS: atom_id res chain seq x y z
N MET A 1 20.60 -19.62 65.98
CA MET A 1 19.25 -19.09 66.30
C MET A 1 19.19 -17.65 65.81
N LYS A 2 18.48 -17.37 64.71
CA LYS A 2 17.77 -16.11 64.44
C LYS A 2 17.06 -16.32 63.08
N LYS A 3 15.76 -16.31 63.11
CA LYS A 3 14.83 -16.45 62.00
C LYS A 3 14.89 -15.18 61.14
N ILE A 4 15.00 -15.32 59.81
CA ILE A 4 14.78 -14.24 58.84
C ILE A 4 13.45 -14.51 58.14
N LEU A 5 12.53 -13.57 58.30
CA LEU A 5 11.22 -13.53 57.63
C LEU A 5 11.41 -13.26 56.16
N GLN A 6 10.86 -14.12 55.31
CA GLN A 6 10.69 -13.84 53.88
C GLN A 6 9.41 -13.04 53.69
N GLY A 7 9.53 -11.82 53.17
CA GLY A 7 8.40 -11.04 52.67
C GLY A 7 8.22 -11.36 51.17
N ILE A 8 7.04 -11.93 50.85
CA ILE A 8 6.60 -12.15 49.48
C ILE A 8 6.00 -10.84 48.98
N LEU A 9 6.66 -10.23 48.03
CA LEU A 9 6.13 -9.08 47.28
C LEU A 9 5.39 -9.62 46.05
N THR A 10 4.06 -9.62 46.09
CA THR A 10 3.22 -9.96 44.93
C THR A 10 3.10 -8.72 44.04
N SER A 11 3.85 -8.70 42.93
CA SER A 11 3.66 -7.71 41.90
C SER A 11 2.58 -8.23 40.92
N THR A 12 1.46 -7.53 40.91
CA THR A 12 0.38 -7.75 39.94
C THR A 12 0.81 -7.16 38.62
N ILE A 13 1.19 -8.02 37.66
CA ILE A 13 1.44 -7.63 36.29
C ILE A 13 0.07 -7.58 35.61
N VAL A 14 -0.34 -6.38 35.24
CA VAL A 14 -1.48 -6.16 34.33
C VAL A 14 -0.95 -6.36 32.90
N MET A 15 -1.23 -7.52 32.34
CA MET A 15 -0.98 -7.77 30.92
C MET A 15 -2.08 -7.08 30.11
N PHE A 16 -1.71 -6.10 29.33
CA PHE A 16 -2.50 -5.66 28.19
C PHE A 16 -2.20 -6.61 27.04
N THR A 17 -3.11 -7.54 26.78
CA THR A 17 -3.09 -8.36 25.56
C THR A 17 -3.66 -7.53 24.43
N ALA A 18 -2.81 -7.05 23.52
CA ALA A 18 -3.23 -6.63 22.20
C ALA A 18 -3.56 -7.91 21.42
N ALA A 19 -4.84 -8.09 21.10
CA ALA A 19 -5.30 -9.25 20.34
C ALA A 19 -4.96 -9.08 18.88
N CYS A 20 -3.98 -9.84 18.42
CA CYS A 20 -3.81 -10.30 17.05
C CYS A 20 -3.56 -11.80 17.14
N ASP A 21 -4.62 -12.58 17.29
CA ASP A 21 -4.53 -14.02 17.14
C ASP A 21 -5.80 -14.53 16.45
N ASP A 22 -5.65 -14.86 15.16
CA ASP A 22 -6.50 -15.84 14.48
C ASP A 22 -5.80 -17.21 14.58
N GLU A 23 -5.64 -17.75 15.78
CA GLU A 23 -5.27 -19.14 15.96
C GLU A 23 -6.48 -20.04 16.13
N LEU A 24 -6.52 -21.07 15.31
CA LEU A 24 -7.49 -22.16 15.26
C LEU A 24 -7.71 -22.79 16.64
N LYS A 25 -8.94 -22.72 17.17
CA LYS A 25 -9.44 -23.61 18.21
C LYS A 25 -10.56 -24.47 17.66
N PRO A 26 -10.60 -25.75 18.01
CA PRO A 26 -11.58 -26.69 17.46
C PRO A 26 -13.01 -26.42 17.93
N ASP A 27 -13.93 -26.68 17.02
CA ASP A 27 -15.37 -26.49 17.10
C ASP A 27 -16.02 -27.08 18.35
N ASN A 28 -16.69 -26.19 19.09
CA ASN A 28 -17.97 -26.47 19.73
C ASN A 28 -18.53 -25.16 20.31
N PHE A 29 -19.18 -24.34 19.49
CA PHE A 29 -20.09 -23.34 20.03
C PHE A 29 -21.16 -22.95 19.00
N SER A 30 -22.40 -23.28 19.30
CA SER A 30 -23.61 -22.75 18.68
C SER A 30 -23.92 -21.36 19.28
N GLY A 31 -23.04 -20.40 19.05
CA GLY A 31 -23.25 -18.99 19.38
C GLY A 31 -22.47 -18.18 18.35
N GLN A 32 -23.19 -17.49 17.49
CA GLN A 32 -22.63 -16.63 16.49
C GLN A 32 -21.93 -15.47 17.18
N LEU A 33 -20.59 -15.50 17.27
CA LEU A 33 -19.81 -14.38 17.81
C LEU A 33 -19.88 -13.25 16.77
N THR A 34 -20.59 -12.19 17.10
CA THR A 34 -20.54 -10.94 16.35
C THR A 34 -19.40 -10.08 16.91
N GLU A 35 -18.60 -9.49 16.03
CA GLU A 35 -17.54 -8.57 16.40
C GLU A 35 -17.98 -7.13 16.16
N THR A 36 -17.69 -6.26 17.11
CA THR A 36 -17.85 -4.82 16.91
C THR A 36 -16.59 -4.26 16.30
N VAL A 37 -16.68 -3.92 15.02
CA VAL A 37 -15.58 -3.41 14.21
C VAL A 37 -15.66 -1.89 14.11
N THR A 38 -14.57 -1.19 14.42
CA THR A 38 -14.45 0.24 14.16
C THR A 38 -14.15 0.48 12.69
N ALA A 39 -14.98 1.28 12.02
CA ALA A 39 -14.77 1.64 10.63
C ALA A 39 -13.54 2.54 10.48
N LYS A 40 -12.92 2.50 9.28
CA LYS A 40 -11.95 3.53 8.87
C LYS A 40 -12.68 4.57 8.00
N PRO A 41 -12.26 5.85 8.02
CA PRO A 41 -12.81 6.85 7.09
C PRO A 41 -12.58 6.42 5.63
N VAL A 42 -13.59 6.58 4.79
CA VAL A 42 -13.45 6.32 3.34
C VAL A 42 -12.35 7.20 2.74
N ASN A 43 -12.23 8.46 3.20
CA ASN A 43 -11.21 9.37 2.71
C ASN A 43 -9.78 8.91 3.02
N ASP A 44 -9.54 8.22 4.15
CA ASP A 44 -8.22 7.66 4.47
C ASP A 44 -7.84 6.58 3.45
N PHE A 45 -8.80 5.71 3.10
CA PHE A 45 -8.58 4.71 2.06
C PHE A 45 -8.36 5.36 0.68
N LEU A 46 -9.22 6.29 0.25
CA LEU A 46 -9.08 6.95 -1.05
C LEU A 46 -7.79 7.79 -1.15
N ASN A 47 -7.31 8.36 -0.04
CA ASN A 47 -6.04 9.08 0.00
C ASN A 47 -4.82 8.15 -0.10
N SER A 48 -4.98 6.87 0.24
CA SER A 48 -3.90 5.89 0.17
C SER A 48 -3.64 5.39 -1.26
N ILE A 49 -4.61 5.52 -2.18
CA ILE A 49 -4.49 5.01 -3.54
C ILE A 49 -3.83 6.01 -4.49
N GLY A 50 -2.72 5.59 -5.10
CA GLY A 50 -1.96 6.35 -6.06
C GLY A 50 -1.66 5.58 -7.34
N ILE A 51 -1.04 6.26 -8.28
CA ILE A 51 -0.70 5.73 -9.59
C ILE A 51 0.67 6.23 -10.05
N ASN A 52 1.42 5.37 -10.72
CA ASN A 52 2.62 5.77 -11.45
C ASN A 52 2.26 6.31 -12.82
N THR A 53 2.96 7.35 -13.26
CA THR A 53 2.82 7.94 -14.59
C THR A 53 4.18 8.09 -15.27
N ALA A 54 4.18 8.19 -16.60
CA ALA A 54 5.37 8.37 -17.41
C ALA A 54 5.13 9.48 -18.45
N ILE A 55 4.66 10.65 -17.99
CA ILE A 55 4.20 11.76 -18.83
C ILE A 55 5.30 12.18 -19.82
N TYR A 56 4.93 12.38 -21.09
CA TYR A 56 5.81 12.70 -22.20
C TYR A 56 6.90 11.69 -22.51
N THR A 57 6.86 10.53 -21.88
CA THR A 57 7.74 9.42 -22.23
C THR A 57 6.91 8.23 -22.69
N ARG A 58 7.48 7.42 -23.57
CA ARG A 58 6.98 6.09 -23.91
C ARG A 58 5.51 6.07 -24.36
N GLY A 59 5.05 7.17 -24.97
CA GLY A 59 3.70 7.31 -25.53
C GLY A 59 2.65 7.85 -24.56
N GLU A 60 3.00 8.26 -23.36
CA GLU A 60 2.10 8.92 -22.43
C GLU A 60 2.04 10.43 -22.70
N THR A 61 0.82 11.01 -22.67
CA THR A 61 0.57 12.45 -22.85
C THR A 61 -0.10 13.07 -21.65
N LEU A 62 0.17 14.33 -21.35
CA LEU A 62 -0.39 15.02 -20.18
C LEU A 62 -1.92 15.02 -20.17
N ASP A 63 -2.56 15.40 -21.30
CA ASP A 63 -4.02 15.50 -21.35
C ASP A 63 -4.70 14.14 -21.09
N LYS A 64 -4.15 13.05 -21.63
CA LYS A 64 -4.67 11.71 -21.39
C LYS A 64 -4.34 11.19 -20.00
N THR A 65 -3.21 11.60 -19.43
CA THR A 65 -2.90 11.32 -18.02
C THR A 65 -3.92 11.99 -17.10
N ILE A 66 -4.25 13.26 -17.35
CA ILE A 66 -5.28 13.98 -16.60
C ILE A 66 -6.63 13.26 -16.68
N GLU A 67 -7.06 12.88 -17.89
CA GLU A 67 -8.29 12.11 -18.08
C GLU A 67 -8.27 10.81 -17.25
N GLY A 68 -7.22 10.00 -17.37
CA GLY A 68 -7.10 8.71 -16.68
C GLY A 68 -6.99 8.83 -15.17
N VAL A 69 -6.31 9.86 -14.66
CA VAL A 69 -6.20 10.13 -13.22
C VAL A 69 -7.54 10.55 -12.63
N LYS A 70 -8.30 11.40 -13.34
CA LYS A 70 -9.68 11.79 -12.95
C LYS A 70 -10.60 10.59 -12.96
N ASP A 71 -10.59 9.84 -14.03
CA ASP A 71 -11.45 8.68 -14.23
C ASP A 71 -11.21 7.60 -13.18
N GLY A 72 -9.95 7.31 -12.86
CA GLY A 72 -9.59 6.37 -11.82
C GLY A 72 -9.78 6.88 -10.39
N GLY A 73 -10.06 8.17 -10.19
CA GLY A 73 -10.24 8.77 -8.86
C GLY A 73 -8.98 8.77 -8.00
N PHE A 74 -7.80 8.69 -8.61
CA PHE A 74 -6.52 8.69 -7.89
C PHE A 74 -6.28 10.02 -7.19
N ARG A 75 -5.73 9.98 -5.97
CA ARG A 75 -5.48 11.17 -5.17
C ARG A 75 -4.02 11.57 -5.07
N TRP A 76 -3.11 10.73 -5.52
CA TRP A 76 -1.70 11.05 -5.63
C TRP A 76 -1.04 10.32 -6.79
N VAL A 77 0.07 10.90 -7.25
CA VAL A 77 0.87 10.40 -8.36
C VAL A 77 2.31 10.29 -7.93
N ARG A 78 2.94 9.18 -8.27
CA ARG A 78 4.38 9.05 -8.13
C ARG A 78 5.08 9.73 -9.29
N ALA A 79 6.01 10.64 -8.99
CA ALA A 79 6.75 11.47 -9.92
C ALA A 79 8.23 11.56 -9.52
N GLY A 80 9.06 12.17 -10.36
CA GLY A 80 10.48 12.41 -10.05
C GLY A 80 11.44 12.07 -11.17
N TYR A 81 10.99 11.32 -12.16
CA TYR A 81 11.80 10.96 -13.32
C TYR A 81 11.91 12.09 -14.34
N GLU A 82 10.91 12.94 -14.39
CA GLU A 82 10.68 13.93 -15.43
C GLU A 82 11.62 15.13 -15.31
N GLY A 83 12.06 15.41 -14.09
CA GLY A 83 12.98 16.48 -13.79
C GLY A 83 12.39 17.90 -13.91
N THR A 84 13.26 18.90 -13.80
CA THR A 84 12.89 20.34 -13.69
C THR A 84 12.14 20.87 -14.89
N ALA A 85 12.29 20.27 -16.09
CA ALA A 85 11.59 20.71 -17.29
C ALA A 85 10.07 20.69 -17.13
N PHE A 86 9.50 19.76 -16.35
CA PHE A 86 8.07 19.66 -16.12
C PHE A 86 7.52 20.84 -15.33
N PHE A 87 8.28 21.40 -14.39
CA PHE A 87 7.89 22.63 -13.69
C PHE A 87 7.88 23.82 -14.64
N ASN A 88 8.92 23.95 -15.48
CA ASN A 88 9.01 25.05 -16.43
C ASN A 88 7.91 25.02 -17.49
N ASN A 89 7.41 23.85 -17.84
CA ASN A 89 6.32 23.65 -18.77
C ASN A 89 4.92 23.65 -18.11
N GLY A 90 4.85 23.87 -16.80
CA GLY A 90 3.59 23.85 -16.05
C GLY A 90 2.89 22.51 -15.97
N VAL A 91 3.59 21.39 -16.20
CA VAL A 91 3.00 20.04 -16.28
C VAL A 91 2.43 19.64 -14.93
N PHE A 92 3.21 19.75 -13.85
CA PHE A 92 2.74 19.41 -12.50
C PHE A 92 1.62 20.33 -12.04
N GLN A 93 1.73 21.64 -12.33
CA GLN A 93 0.67 22.61 -12.01
C GLN A 93 -0.64 22.22 -12.69
N LYS A 94 -0.63 21.98 -14.01
CA LYS A 94 -1.83 21.63 -14.75
C LYS A 94 -2.44 20.32 -14.24
N LEU A 95 -1.61 19.29 -13.98
CA LEU A 95 -2.11 18.01 -13.47
C LEU A 95 -2.75 18.18 -12.09
N HIS A 96 -2.10 18.93 -11.19
CA HIS A 96 -2.66 19.23 -9.87
C HIS A 96 -3.95 20.05 -9.95
N ASP A 97 -3.96 21.16 -10.69
CA ASP A 97 -5.11 22.07 -10.79
C ASP A 97 -6.36 21.36 -11.35
N GLU A 98 -6.16 20.44 -12.28
CA GLU A 98 -7.26 19.75 -12.92
C GLU A 98 -7.74 18.50 -12.17
N THR A 99 -6.90 17.88 -11.33
CA THR A 99 -7.21 16.59 -10.69
C THR A 99 -7.21 16.66 -9.16
N GLY A 100 -6.54 17.65 -8.58
CA GLY A 100 -6.31 17.74 -7.14
C GLY A 100 -5.32 16.69 -6.60
N VAL A 101 -4.52 16.02 -7.46
CA VAL A 101 -3.54 15.03 -7.01
C VAL A 101 -2.36 15.69 -6.33
N LEU A 102 -1.80 14.99 -5.35
CA LEU A 102 -0.53 15.30 -4.73
C LEU A 102 0.57 14.46 -5.38
N PHE A 103 1.82 14.88 -5.21
CA PHE A 103 2.98 14.17 -5.78
C PHE A 103 3.90 13.64 -4.69
N SER A 104 4.22 12.35 -4.72
CA SER A 104 5.49 11.90 -4.17
C SER A 104 6.57 12.21 -5.21
N TYR A 105 7.69 12.79 -4.77
CA TYR A 105 8.73 13.25 -5.68
C TYR A 105 10.12 12.88 -5.18
N GLY A 106 10.92 12.31 -6.07
CA GLY A 106 12.19 11.75 -5.64
C GLY A 106 13.28 11.70 -6.70
N MET A 107 14.20 10.77 -6.47
CA MET A 107 15.34 10.50 -7.35
C MET A 107 14.90 9.65 -8.54
N GLY A 108 15.41 10.01 -9.71
CA GLY A 108 15.41 9.07 -10.83
C GLY A 108 16.40 7.93 -10.62
N SER A 109 16.29 6.88 -11.43
CA SER A 109 17.18 5.71 -11.37
C SER A 109 18.66 6.11 -11.45
N GLY A 110 19.44 5.69 -10.47
CA GLY A 110 20.88 6.04 -10.35
C GLY A 110 21.19 7.49 -9.98
N GLY A 111 20.17 8.34 -9.81
CA GLY A 111 20.34 9.77 -9.49
C GLY A 111 20.66 10.03 -8.02
N THR A 112 21.51 11.05 -7.76
CA THR A 112 21.91 11.48 -6.41
C THR A 112 21.84 12.99 -6.20
N ASP A 113 21.21 13.73 -7.10
CA ASP A 113 21.10 15.19 -7.02
C ASP A 113 20.02 15.64 -6.01
N THR A 114 20.39 15.60 -4.73
CA THR A 114 19.52 16.04 -3.64
C THR A 114 19.20 17.53 -3.72
N ALA A 115 20.08 18.36 -4.33
CA ALA A 115 19.83 19.80 -4.47
C ALA A 115 18.67 20.06 -5.44
N ARG A 116 18.64 19.34 -6.57
CA ARG A 116 17.55 19.39 -7.54
C ARG A 116 16.24 18.97 -6.89
N VAL A 117 16.22 17.79 -6.22
CA VAL A 117 14.99 17.28 -5.62
C VAL A 117 14.44 18.25 -4.56
N MET A 118 15.30 18.84 -3.72
CA MET A 118 14.87 19.86 -2.75
C MET A 118 14.29 21.10 -3.42
N ALA A 119 14.90 21.58 -4.52
CA ALA A 119 14.41 22.75 -5.26
C ALA A 119 13.06 22.46 -5.93
N ASP A 120 12.91 21.29 -6.51
CA ASP A 120 11.66 20.89 -7.17
C ASP A 120 10.54 20.61 -6.16
N ALA A 121 10.85 19.97 -5.02
CA ALA A 121 9.90 19.80 -3.93
C ALA A 121 9.35 21.13 -3.38
N ARG A 122 10.18 22.19 -3.32
CA ARG A 122 9.72 23.53 -2.93
C ARG A 122 8.69 24.08 -3.90
N LYS A 123 8.88 23.88 -5.20
CA LYS A 123 7.88 24.29 -6.22
C LYS A 123 6.56 23.55 -6.02
N LEU A 124 6.61 22.23 -5.75
CA LEU A 124 5.42 21.44 -5.44
C LEU A 124 4.75 21.91 -4.14
N HIS A 125 5.53 22.27 -3.11
CA HIS A 125 5.01 22.88 -1.89
C HIS A 125 4.29 24.20 -2.16
N GLU A 126 4.90 25.10 -2.94
CA GLU A 126 4.32 26.38 -3.33
C GLU A 126 3.01 26.23 -4.12
N MET A 127 2.87 25.15 -4.88
CA MET A 127 1.64 24.76 -5.57
C MET A 127 0.58 24.16 -4.64
N GLY A 128 0.93 23.77 -3.41
CA GLY A 128 0.06 22.95 -2.54
C GLY A 128 -0.06 21.49 -2.97
N ALA A 129 0.86 21.02 -3.82
CA ALA A 129 0.77 19.72 -4.49
C ALA A 129 1.76 18.66 -3.96
N PHE A 130 2.57 18.99 -2.95
CA PHE A 130 3.59 18.06 -2.45
C PHE A 130 3.05 17.11 -1.39
N LEU A 131 3.24 15.81 -1.59
CA LEU A 131 2.86 14.75 -0.65
C LEU A 131 4.05 14.33 0.21
N ALA A 132 5.13 13.89 -0.42
CA ALA A 132 6.26 13.26 0.24
C ALA A 132 7.51 13.30 -0.64
N PHE A 133 8.67 13.28 0.02
CA PHE A 133 9.92 12.91 -0.64
C PHE A 133 9.95 11.41 -0.90
N GLU A 134 10.53 11.03 -2.03
CA GLU A 134 10.93 9.65 -2.29
C GLU A 134 12.45 9.58 -2.50
N SER A 135 13.07 8.52 -2.03
CA SER A 135 14.49 8.35 -2.17
C SER A 135 14.87 7.66 -3.49
N LEU A 136 15.94 6.87 -3.47
CA LEU A 136 16.48 6.18 -4.64
C LEU A 136 15.47 5.18 -5.21
N ASN A 137 15.34 5.18 -6.53
CA ASN A 137 14.61 4.15 -7.23
C ASN A 137 15.49 2.92 -7.45
N GLU A 138 15.12 1.81 -6.83
CA GLU A 138 15.69 0.47 -7.03
C GLU A 138 17.22 0.46 -7.17
N PRO A 139 17.97 0.86 -6.15
CA PRO A 139 19.44 0.85 -6.23
C PRO A 139 20.03 -0.56 -6.36
N ASN A 140 19.23 -1.62 -6.20
CA ASN A 140 19.58 -2.98 -6.58
C ASN A 140 19.68 -3.16 -8.12
N ASN A 141 18.85 -2.45 -8.89
CA ASN A 141 18.86 -2.45 -10.35
C ASN A 141 19.68 -1.28 -10.91
N TRP A 142 19.69 -0.15 -10.20
CA TRP A 142 20.30 1.10 -10.66
C TRP A 142 21.25 1.62 -9.59
N GLY A 143 22.51 1.14 -9.62
CA GLY A 143 23.55 1.59 -8.69
C GLY A 143 23.78 3.10 -8.74
N ILE A 144 24.35 3.63 -7.67
CA ILE A 144 24.67 5.06 -7.51
C ILE A 144 26.17 5.27 -7.35
N ILE A 145 26.60 6.52 -7.48
CA ILE A 145 27.92 6.97 -7.00
C ILE A 145 27.68 8.02 -5.92
N TRP A 146 28.21 7.77 -4.71
CA TRP A 146 28.14 8.70 -3.61
C TRP A 146 29.51 8.84 -2.94
N ASP A 147 29.96 10.08 -2.71
CA ASP A 147 31.29 10.40 -2.20
C ASP A 147 32.45 9.73 -2.98
N GLY A 148 32.26 9.54 -4.29
CA GLY A 148 33.23 8.89 -5.17
C GLY A 148 33.23 7.36 -5.13
N GLU A 149 32.36 6.73 -4.32
CA GLU A 149 32.23 5.29 -4.19
C GLU A 149 30.98 4.79 -4.93
N ALA A 150 31.10 3.67 -5.67
CA ALA A 150 29.96 2.99 -6.28
C ALA A 150 29.19 2.21 -5.21
N GLY A 151 27.85 2.33 -5.23
CA GLY A 151 26.96 1.64 -4.29
C GLY A 151 25.73 1.05 -4.96
N GLY A 152 25.16 0.03 -4.35
CA GLY A 152 23.99 -0.69 -4.86
C GLY A 152 24.36 -1.74 -5.92
N GLY A 153 23.36 -2.52 -6.38
CA GLY A 153 23.61 -3.70 -7.21
C GLY A 153 24.57 -4.67 -6.53
N GLU A 154 25.56 -5.12 -7.27
CA GLU A 154 26.62 -6.03 -6.77
C GLU A 154 27.70 -5.33 -5.95
N ASN A 155 27.68 -3.99 -5.85
CA ASN A 155 28.63 -3.25 -5.05
C ASN A 155 28.22 -3.21 -3.58
N SER A 156 29.12 -2.66 -2.71
CA SER A 156 28.77 -2.35 -1.32
C SER A 156 27.52 -1.44 -1.26
N TRP A 157 26.67 -1.69 -0.28
CA TRP A 157 25.50 -0.83 -0.02
C TRP A 157 25.80 0.30 0.97
N LEU A 158 27.02 0.38 1.46
CA LEU A 158 27.43 1.45 2.38
C LEU A 158 27.29 2.86 1.77
N PRO A 159 27.66 3.10 0.48
CA PRO A 159 27.40 4.39 -0.17
C PRO A 159 25.89 4.71 -0.28
N VAL A 160 25.03 3.70 -0.51
CA VAL A 160 23.59 3.87 -0.52
C VAL A 160 23.07 4.29 0.85
N ALA A 161 23.56 3.65 1.93
CA ALA A 161 23.18 4.00 3.30
C ALA A 161 23.64 5.41 3.69
N LYS A 162 24.88 5.78 3.34
CA LYS A 162 25.40 7.15 3.56
C LYS A 162 24.56 8.19 2.81
N PHE A 163 24.27 7.94 1.54
CA PHE A 163 23.40 8.83 0.75
C PHE A 163 22.04 9.01 1.42
N GLN A 164 21.38 7.91 1.80
CA GLN A 164 20.05 7.94 2.39
C GLN A 164 20.04 8.73 3.71
N ARG A 165 21.00 8.50 4.60
CA ARG A 165 21.20 9.26 5.83
C ARG A 165 21.34 10.76 5.53
N ASP A 166 22.22 11.12 4.60
CA ASP A 166 22.55 12.51 4.30
C ASP A 166 21.37 13.23 3.66
N PHE A 167 20.63 12.55 2.78
CA PHE A 167 19.43 13.11 2.18
C PHE A 167 18.31 13.29 3.21
N TYR A 168 18.08 12.31 4.08
CA TYR A 168 17.12 12.44 5.19
C TYR A 168 17.47 13.60 6.11
N ALA A 169 18.71 13.69 6.54
CA ALA A 169 19.19 14.78 7.39
C ALA A 169 19.01 16.15 6.70
N ARG A 170 19.27 16.25 5.40
CA ARG A 170 19.06 17.46 4.61
C ARG A 170 17.59 17.89 4.59
N VAL A 171 16.68 16.97 4.36
CA VAL A 171 15.23 17.25 4.36
C VAL A 171 14.79 17.67 5.77
N LYS A 172 15.17 16.93 6.80
CA LYS A 172 14.72 17.19 8.18
C LYS A 172 15.33 18.43 8.83
N SER A 173 16.47 18.92 8.32
CA SER A 173 17.05 20.20 8.74
C SER A 173 16.44 21.42 8.05
N ASP A 174 15.63 21.24 7.02
CA ASP A 174 15.05 22.34 6.27
C ASP A 174 13.78 22.88 6.96
N PRO A 175 13.67 24.20 7.21
CA PRO A 175 12.57 24.78 7.99
C PRO A 175 11.16 24.56 7.37
N VAL A 176 11.09 24.39 6.05
CA VAL A 176 9.84 24.23 5.32
C VAL A 176 9.62 22.75 4.97
N MET A 177 10.65 22.08 4.44
CA MET A 177 10.52 20.73 3.92
C MET A 177 10.47 19.67 5.01
N SER A 178 10.96 19.94 6.22
CA SER A 178 10.96 18.99 7.36
C SER A 178 9.56 18.49 7.75
N GLN A 179 8.50 19.24 7.44
CA GLN A 179 7.11 18.83 7.69
C GLN A 179 6.63 17.67 6.82
N TYR A 180 7.29 17.45 5.69
CA TYR A 180 6.91 16.39 4.76
C TYR A 180 7.60 15.07 5.08
N PRO A 181 6.89 13.94 4.94
CA PRO A 181 7.50 12.63 5.13
C PRO A 181 8.48 12.30 4.00
N MET A 182 9.43 11.43 4.32
CA MET A 182 10.31 10.79 3.36
C MET A 182 9.97 9.31 3.27
N PHE A 183 9.62 8.86 2.07
CA PHE A 183 9.53 7.44 1.73
C PHE A 183 10.95 6.91 1.47
N GLY A 184 11.23 5.76 2.01
CA GLY A 184 12.54 5.13 1.90
C GLY A 184 12.92 4.75 0.48
N ILE A 185 14.09 4.18 0.33
CA ILE A 185 14.50 3.57 -0.94
C ILE A 185 13.51 2.46 -1.32
N SER A 186 13.20 2.37 -2.61
CA SER A 186 12.18 1.48 -3.13
C SER A 186 12.68 0.07 -3.42
N THR A 187 13.56 -0.43 -2.58
CA THR A 187 14.11 -1.78 -2.68
C THR A 187 14.03 -2.49 -1.34
N ILE A 188 14.50 -3.71 -1.34
CA ILE A 188 14.46 -4.59 -0.19
C ILE A 188 15.68 -4.47 0.71
N GLY A 189 16.58 -3.55 0.48
CA GLY A 189 17.66 -3.24 1.39
C GLY A 189 19.03 -3.75 0.94
N ALA A 190 19.94 -3.91 1.90
CA ALA A 190 21.34 -4.26 1.65
C ALA A 190 21.51 -5.73 1.24
N GLU A 191 21.99 -5.97 0.03
CA GLU A 191 22.22 -7.32 -0.49
C GLU A 191 23.60 -7.88 -0.13
N ASN A 192 24.63 -7.03 -0.15
CA ASN A 192 26.01 -7.46 0.03
C ASN A 192 26.55 -7.24 1.44
N ASP A 193 26.10 -6.19 2.13
CA ASP A 193 26.56 -5.82 3.46
C ASP A 193 25.43 -5.40 4.39
N ASN A 194 25.64 -5.54 5.68
CA ASN A 194 24.67 -5.16 6.70
C ASN A 194 24.84 -3.67 7.03
N VAL A 195 24.08 -2.82 6.35
CA VAL A 195 24.04 -1.37 6.60
C VAL A 195 22.78 -0.91 7.33
N GLY A 196 21.81 -1.81 7.58
CA GLY A 196 20.57 -1.51 8.28
C GLY A 196 19.59 -0.64 7.50
N LEU A 197 19.66 -0.58 6.18
CA LEU A 197 18.80 0.29 5.35
C LEU A 197 17.29 -0.02 5.41
N GLN A 198 16.90 -1.18 5.88
CA GLN A 198 15.52 -1.55 6.10
C GLN A 198 14.93 -0.89 7.35
N TYR A 199 15.78 -0.37 8.23
CA TYR A 199 15.34 0.28 9.45
C TYR A 199 14.97 1.74 9.19
N LEU A 200 13.94 2.22 9.86
CA LEU A 200 13.61 3.65 9.92
C LEU A 200 14.70 4.38 10.73
N THR A 201 15.08 3.79 11.83
CA THR A 201 16.20 4.21 12.69
C THR A 201 16.94 2.97 13.14
N ILE A 202 18.26 2.95 13.01
CA ILE A 202 19.05 1.81 13.48
C ILE A 202 18.96 1.73 15.01
N PRO A 203 18.50 0.61 15.58
CA PRO A 203 18.40 0.47 17.02
C PRO A 203 19.78 0.28 17.68
N GLU A 204 19.85 0.58 18.98
CA GLU A 204 21.06 0.37 19.77
C GLU A 204 21.47 -1.11 19.76
N GLY A 205 22.71 -1.40 19.48
CA GLY A 205 23.25 -2.76 19.46
C GLY A 205 22.88 -3.59 18.23
N ALA A 206 22.35 -2.98 17.16
CA ALA A 206 21.99 -3.69 15.93
C ALA A 206 23.18 -4.33 15.21
N GLY A 207 24.40 -3.83 15.43
CA GLY A 207 25.62 -4.40 14.84
C GLY A 207 25.73 -4.20 13.33
N THR A 208 25.18 -3.09 12.82
CA THR A 208 25.28 -2.71 11.40
C THR A 208 26.56 -1.91 11.13
N LEU A 209 26.91 -1.72 9.83
CA LEU A 209 28.03 -0.88 9.43
C LEU A 209 27.78 0.60 9.65
N MET A 210 26.52 1.02 9.69
CA MET A 210 26.15 2.39 10.04
C MET A 210 25.92 2.48 11.56
N PRO A 211 26.23 3.65 12.17
CA PRO A 211 26.07 3.85 13.62
C PRO A 211 24.65 3.66 14.11
N ASP A 212 24.51 3.17 15.34
CA ASP A 212 23.25 3.15 16.07
C ASP A 212 22.63 4.56 16.11
N GLY A 213 21.30 4.65 16.02
CA GLY A 213 20.58 5.90 15.96
C GLY A 213 20.59 6.59 14.58
N THR A 214 21.23 6.01 13.55
CA THR A 214 21.14 6.54 12.18
C THR A 214 19.71 6.48 11.70
N GLN A 215 19.21 7.61 11.21
CA GLN A 215 17.85 7.76 10.66
C GLN A 215 17.91 7.85 9.14
N TYR A 216 16.98 7.18 8.47
CA TYR A 216 16.96 7.09 7.02
C TYR A 216 15.69 7.67 6.40
N TYR A 217 14.50 7.41 6.97
CA TYR A 217 13.21 7.80 6.38
C TYR A 217 12.09 7.69 7.43
N ASP A 218 10.90 8.18 7.07
CA ASP A 218 9.69 8.12 7.93
C ASP A 218 8.83 6.90 7.62
N TYR A 219 8.90 6.36 6.40
CA TYR A 219 8.19 5.18 5.93
C TYR A 219 9.12 4.24 5.21
N GLY A 220 9.12 2.98 5.59
CA GLY A 220 9.75 1.93 4.79
C GLY A 220 9.04 1.80 3.44
N ASN A 221 9.81 1.69 2.36
CA ASN A 221 9.29 1.60 1.00
C ASN A 221 9.76 0.33 0.31
N CYS A 222 8.92 -0.27 -0.51
CA CYS A 222 9.32 -1.36 -1.38
C CYS A 222 8.46 -1.42 -2.65
N HIS A 223 9.01 -2.07 -3.66
CA HIS A 223 8.29 -2.44 -4.87
C HIS A 223 7.86 -3.91 -4.76
N ASN A 224 6.72 -4.15 -4.09
CA ASN A 224 6.24 -5.49 -3.78
C ASN A 224 5.18 -5.98 -4.78
N TYR A 225 5.62 -6.32 -5.98
CA TYR A 225 4.73 -6.84 -7.01
C TYR A 225 4.02 -8.13 -6.58
N ALA A 226 2.72 -8.23 -6.89
CA ALA A 226 1.88 -9.37 -6.53
C ALA A 226 1.94 -10.49 -7.57
N PHE A 227 3.12 -10.81 -8.07
CA PHE A 227 3.35 -12.02 -8.86
C PHE A 227 4.54 -12.78 -8.30
N GLY A 228 4.54 -14.07 -8.45
CA GLY A 228 5.53 -14.92 -7.78
C GLY A 228 6.68 -15.25 -8.70
N GLY A 229 7.83 -14.58 -8.53
CA GLY A 229 9.16 -14.97 -9.01
C GLY A 229 9.19 -15.79 -10.29
N ASP A 230 9.89 -16.90 -10.28
CA ASP A 230 9.99 -17.82 -11.42
C ASP A 230 8.71 -18.58 -11.79
N ASN A 231 7.61 -18.29 -11.12
CA ASN A 231 6.36 -19.02 -11.31
C ASN A 231 5.26 -18.07 -11.76
N ASP A 232 4.96 -18.06 -13.05
CA ASP A 232 3.73 -17.50 -13.64
C ASP A 232 2.47 -18.25 -13.16
N VAL A 233 2.49 -18.83 -11.95
CA VAL A 233 1.39 -19.60 -11.40
C VAL A 233 0.64 -18.76 -10.39
N LEU A 234 -0.63 -18.52 -10.68
CA LEU A 234 -1.56 -17.91 -9.71
C LEU A 234 -1.68 -18.78 -8.46
N ARG A 235 -1.75 -18.10 -7.32
CA ARG A 235 -1.96 -18.70 -6.00
C ARG A 235 -3.10 -18.01 -5.30
N ASP A 236 -3.85 -18.76 -4.53
CA ASP A 236 -4.84 -18.19 -3.64
C ASP A 236 -4.18 -17.21 -2.65
N ASN A 237 -4.87 -16.15 -2.29
CA ASN A 237 -4.37 -15.09 -1.42
C ASN A 237 -3.12 -14.33 -1.94
N GLN A 238 -2.89 -14.30 -3.24
CA GLN A 238 -1.65 -13.76 -3.81
C GLN A 238 -1.43 -12.28 -3.45
N THR A 239 -2.44 -11.43 -3.58
CA THR A 239 -2.30 -10.01 -3.24
C THR A 239 -2.29 -9.78 -1.73
N TRP A 240 -3.04 -10.59 -0.99
CA TRP A 240 -3.03 -10.59 0.47
C TRP A 240 -1.67 -11.00 1.04
N LEU A 241 -1.05 -12.05 0.50
CA LEU A 241 0.28 -12.49 0.90
C LEU A 241 1.36 -11.47 0.51
N ALA A 242 1.30 -10.90 -0.69
CA ALA A 242 2.24 -9.85 -1.13
C ALA A 242 2.17 -8.58 -0.25
N SER A 243 1.05 -8.32 0.40
CA SER A 243 0.89 -7.20 1.33
C SER A 243 1.31 -7.51 2.78
N SER A 244 1.69 -8.76 3.08
CA SER A 244 2.11 -9.16 4.43
C SER A 244 3.38 -8.42 4.86
N PRO A 245 3.40 -7.81 6.04
CA PRO A 245 4.61 -7.25 6.61
C PRO A 245 5.46 -8.30 7.34
N GLY A 246 5.03 -9.55 7.42
CA GLY A 246 5.69 -10.62 8.15
C GLY A 246 6.67 -11.44 7.31
N ASN A 247 7.41 -12.31 7.96
CA ASN A 247 8.38 -13.22 7.34
C ASN A 247 7.73 -14.32 6.50
N ASP A 248 6.41 -14.48 6.57
CA ASP A 248 5.61 -15.45 5.83
C ASP A 248 5.29 -15.00 4.40
N ASN A 249 5.69 -13.79 4.02
CA ASN A 249 5.47 -13.26 2.68
C ASN A 249 6.32 -14.01 1.63
N PRO A 250 5.71 -14.76 0.69
CA PRO A 250 6.44 -15.49 -0.35
C PRO A 250 6.76 -14.60 -1.58
N PHE A 251 6.36 -13.34 -1.56
CA PHE A 251 6.57 -12.36 -2.63
C PHE A 251 7.58 -11.30 -2.22
N ASP A 252 7.98 -10.47 -3.17
CA ASP A 252 8.79 -9.29 -2.88
C ASP A 252 8.05 -8.36 -1.92
N GLY A 253 8.77 -7.84 -0.96
CA GLY A 253 8.15 -6.97 0.03
C GLY A 253 9.17 -6.47 1.03
N PRO A 254 8.77 -5.55 1.93
CA PRO A 254 9.69 -5.07 2.95
C PRO A 254 10.28 -6.21 3.77
N TYR A 255 9.56 -7.32 3.86
CA TYR A 255 9.85 -8.40 4.80
C TYR A 255 9.73 -9.80 4.18
N GLY A 256 9.63 -9.90 2.87
CA GLY A 256 9.44 -11.19 2.21
C GLY A 256 10.47 -11.47 1.13
N ASN A 257 10.52 -12.62 0.75
CA ASN A 257 11.14 -13.45 -0.28
C ASN A 257 12.59 -13.20 -0.72
N PHE A 258 13.14 -12.02 -0.71
CA PHE A 258 14.59 -11.84 -0.88
C PHE A 258 15.31 -12.14 0.43
N VAL A 259 15.05 -13.31 0.95
CA VAL A 259 15.49 -13.88 2.25
C VAL A 259 16.95 -13.60 2.56
N LYS A 260 17.80 -13.43 1.56
CA LYS A 260 19.22 -13.17 1.75
C LYS A 260 19.52 -11.79 2.32
N THR A 261 18.65 -10.83 2.12
CA THR A 261 18.83 -9.43 2.53
C THR A 261 18.21 -9.13 3.88
N TRP A 262 17.10 -9.78 4.19
CA TRP A 262 16.25 -9.46 5.33
C TRP A 262 16.84 -9.77 6.68
N ALA A 263 17.45 -10.96 6.83
CA ALA A 263 18.08 -11.33 8.09
C ALA A 263 19.17 -10.33 8.53
N LYS A 264 19.81 -9.65 7.59
CA LYS A 264 20.78 -8.59 7.86
C LYS A 264 20.14 -7.24 8.17
N GLY A 265 19.00 -6.96 7.52
CA GLY A 265 18.33 -5.67 7.61
C GLY A 265 17.62 -5.44 8.92
N PHE A 266 17.15 -6.50 9.60
CA PHE A 266 16.37 -6.38 10.84
C PHE A 266 17.14 -6.73 12.12
N LEU A 267 18.46 -6.75 12.08
CA LEU A 267 19.23 -6.91 13.30
C LEU A 267 18.90 -5.81 14.33
N GLY A 268 18.62 -6.22 15.56
CA GLY A 268 18.23 -5.33 16.65
C GLY A 268 16.75 -5.01 16.76
N TYR A 269 15.91 -5.45 15.79
CA TYR A 269 14.45 -5.35 15.87
C TYR A 269 13.82 -6.68 16.26
N ASP A 270 12.78 -6.64 17.06
CA ASP A 270 11.87 -7.77 17.24
C ASP A 270 10.81 -7.80 16.11
N GLU A 271 10.13 -8.94 15.96
CA GLU A 271 9.15 -9.15 14.90
C GLU A 271 7.96 -8.19 15.03
N GLU A 272 7.51 -7.90 16.25
CA GLU A 272 6.40 -6.99 16.51
C GLU A 272 6.71 -5.58 16.02
N THR A 273 7.90 -5.08 16.31
CA THR A 273 8.38 -3.78 15.82
C THR A 273 8.41 -3.74 14.31
N VAL A 274 8.95 -4.79 13.68
CA VAL A 274 9.02 -4.91 12.21
C VAL A 274 7.65 -4.89 11.56
N VAL A 275 6.70 -5.66 12.07
CA VAL A 275 5.32 -5.75 11.55
C VAL A 275 4.58 -4.42 11.66
N ASN A 276 4.87 -3.63 12.69
CA ASN A 276 4.19 -2.35 12.96
C ASN A 276 4.89 -1.14 12.36
N MET A 277 6.03 -1.30 11.68
CA MET A 277 6.73 -0.18 11.04
C MET A 277 5.83 0.55 10.02
N PRO A 278 5.85 1.90 9.98
CA PRO A 278 5.21 2.67 8.92
C PRO A 278 5.78 2.29 7.55
N ARG A 279 4.90 2.04 6.57
CA ARG A 279 5.32 1.54 5.26
C ARG A 279 4.45 2.04 4.12
N VAL A 280 5.05 2.07 2.94
CA VAL A 280 4.43 2.45 1.67
C VAL A 280 4.93 1.54 0.56
N SER A 281 4.16 1.45 -0.52
CA SER A 281 4.62 0.87 -1.78
C SER A 281 4.45 1.91 -2.89
N THR A 282 5.57 2.37 -3.43
CA THR A 282 5.58 3.35 -4.51
C THR A 282 5.55 2.72 -5.89
N GLU A 283 5.74 1.40 -5.98
CA GLU A 283 5.39 0.57 -7.15
C GLU A 283 4.89 -0.79 -6.71
N THR A 284 3.79 -1.22 -7.29
CA THR A 284 3.29 -2.59 -7.20
C THR A 284 2.38 -2.86 -8.39
N GLY A 285 1.91 -4.07 -8.54
CA GLY A 285 0.99 -4.43 -9.62
C GLY A 285 1.14 -5.87 -10.04
N VAL A 286 0.51 -6.19 -11.15
CA VAL A 286 0.60 -7.47 -11.83
C VAL A 286 0.47 -7.25 -13.33
N THR A 287 1.29 -7.94 -14.12
CA THR A 287 1.21 -7.90 -15.59
C THR A 287 0.21 -8.92 -16.12
N ILE A 288 -0.33 -8.67 -17.30
CA ILE A 288 -1.09 -9.68 -18.05
C ILE A 288 -0.11 -10.74 -18.54
N HIS A 289 -0.37 -11.99 -18.19
CA HIS A 289 0.44 -13.15 -18.57
C HIS A 289 -0.42 -14.42 -18.54
N THR A 290 0.19 -15.60 -18.74
CA THR A 290 -0.52 -16.86 -18.64
C THR A 290 -1.24 -16.99 -17.30
N GLY A 291 -2.57 -17.09 -17.30
CA GLY A 291 -3.42 -17.18 -16.10
C GLY A 291 -3.89 -15.83 -15.55
N VAL A 292 -3.34 -14.71 -16.02
CA VAL A 292 -3.82 -13.36 -15.67
C VAL A 292 -4.24 -12.62 -16.93
N ASP A 293 -5.52 -12.63 -17.21
CA ASP A 293 -6.12 -11.80 -18.26
C ASP A 293 -6.48 -10.39 -17.74
N GLU A 294 -7.10 -9.56 -18.57
CA GLU A 294 -7.52 -8.20 -18.18
C GLU A 294 -8.54 -8.18 -17.04
N ASP A 295 -9.42 -9.19 -16.95
CA ASP A 295 -10.39 -9.29 -15.86
C ASP A 295 -9.70 -9.58 -14.55
N MET A 296 -8.84 -10.59 -14.55
CA MET A 296 -8.07 -10.96 -13.37
C MET A 296 -7.14 -9.83 -12.92
N GLN A 297 -6.43 -9.18 -13.86
CA GLN A 297 -5.58 -8.02 -13.54
C GLN A 297 -6.37 -6.91 -12.86
N GLY A 298 -7.55 -6.55 -13.39
CA GLY A 298 -8.39 -5.50 -12.81
C GLY A 298 -8.85 -5.83 -11.39
N ARG A 299 -9.25 -7.08 -11.14
CA ARG A 299 -9.60 -7.57 -9.79
C ARG A 299 -8.40 -7.54 -8.84
N MET A 300 -7.24 -8.02 -9.30
CA MET A 300 -6.01 -8.02 -8.50
C MET A 300 -5.55 -6.60 -8.16
N PHE A 301 -5.72 -5.62 -9.04
CA PHE A 301 -5.40 -4.22 -8.75
C PHE A 301 -6.26 -3.67 -7.60
N LEU A 302 -7.57 -3.92 -7.61
CA LEU A 302 -8.43 -3.55 -6.49
C LEU A 302 -8.03 -4.28 -5.20
N ASN A 303 -7.74 -5.57 -5.29
CA ASN A 303 -7.32 -6.38 -4.15
C ASN A 303 -5.98 -5.92 -3.57
N ILE A 304 -5.03 -5.46 -4.39
CA ILE A 304 -3.76 -4.87 -3.93
C ILE A 304 -4.04 -3.64 -3.06
N TYR A 305 -4.83 -2.68 -3.54
CA TYR A 305 -5.17 -1.49 -2.75
C TYR A 305 -5.87 -1.85 -1.43
N LEU A 306 -6.84 -2.77 -1.48
CA LEU A 306 -7.60 -3.22 -0.31
C LEU A 306 -6.72 -3.95 0.70
N SER A 307 -5.91 -4.89 0.24
CA SER A 307 -5.06 -5.73 1.08
C SER A 307 -3.95 -4.90 1.74
N GLN A 308 -3.29 -4.02 1.00
CA GLN A 308 -2.27 -3.13 1.56
C GLN A 308 -2.87 -2.19 2.60
N PHE A 309 -3.97 -1.49 2.28
CA PHE A 309 -4.60 -0.59 3.23
C PHE A 309 -5.08 -1.31 4.50
N LYS A 310 -5.70 -2.47 4.37
CA LYS A 310 -6.13 -3.28 5.52
C LYS A 310 -4.96 -3.69 6.40
N ARG A 311 -3.81 -4.01 5.82
CA ARG A 311 -2.58 -4.37 6.51
C ARG A 311 -1.75 -3.17 6.97
N GLY A 312 -2.29 -1.94 6.91
CA GLY A 312 -1.67 -0.74 7.48
C GLY A 312 -0.62 -0.07 6.60
N TRP A 313 -0.59 -0.33 5.29
CA TRP A 313 0.18 0.46 4.36
C TRP A 313 -0.45 1.84 4.22
N ALA A 314 0.36 2.89 4.38
CA ALA A 314 -0.14 4.26 4.34
C ALA A 314 -0.46 4.74 2.92
N TYR A 315 0.35 4.31 1.95
CA TYR A 315 0.22 4.67 0.55
C TYR A 315 0.59 3.49 -0.35
N THR A 316 -0.17 3.34 -1.44
CA THR A 316 0.03 2.30 -2.45
C THR A 316 -0.09 2.90 -3.84
N SER A 317 0.94 2.76 -4.67
CA SER A 317 0.93 3.18 -6.07
C SER A 317 1.08 1.99 -7.00
N ILE A 318 0.10 1.78 -7.86
CA ILE A 318 0.22 0.75 -8.89
C ILE A 318 1.06 1.28 -10.06
N TYR A 319 1.98 0.48 -10.53
CA TYR A 319 2.71 0.66 -11.76
C TYR A 319 1.92 -0.06 -12.86
N ILE A 320 1.27 0.62 -13.81
CA ILE A 320 1.37 2.02 -14.19
C ILE A 320 0.03 2.47 -14.81
N LEU A 321 -0.20 3.79 -15.00
CA LEU A 321 -1.44 4.29 -15.61
C LEU A 321 -1.63 3.73 -17.03
N ARG A 322 -0.59 3.78 -17.88
CA ARG A 322 -0.62 3.32 -19.26
C ARG A 322 0.58 2.44 -19.55
N ASP A 323 0.36 1.35 -20.29
CA ASP A 323 1.44 0.48 -20.73
C ASP A 323 2.53 1.26 -21.46
N ARG A 324 3.77 0.93 -21.17
CA ARG A 324 4.95 1.54 -21.80
C ARG A 324 5.34 0.75 -23.04
N ILE A 325 5.40 1.42 -24.17
CA ILE A 325 5.64 0.78 -25.47
C ILE A 325 7.11 0.59 -25.82
N ASP A 326 8.02 1.19 -25.06
CA ASP A 326 9.46 1.21 -25.31
C ASP A 326 10.28 0.36 -24.33
N GLU A 327 9.62 -0.29 -23.38
CA GLU A 327 10.28 -1.25 -22.50
C GLU A 327 10.34 -2.63 -23.17
N GLY A 328 11.52 -3.26 -23.08
CA GLY A 328 11.73 -4.62 -23.57
C GLY A 328 10.80 -5.61 -22.87
N GLY A 329 10.23 -6.52 -23.65
CA GLY A 329 9.24 -7.46 -23.16
C GLY A 329 7.83 -6.87 -23.11
N ASN A 330 6.89 -7.70 -22.75
CA ASN A 330 5.47 -7.37 -22.78
C ASN A 330 5.05 -6.75 -21.45
N GLN A 331 5.34 -5.46 -21.26
CA GLN A 331 5.02 -4.77 -20.01
C GLN A 331 3.57 -4.30 -19.99
N THR A 332 2.66 -5.21 -19.71
CA THR A 332 1.21 -4.98 -19.67
C THR A 332 0.72 -4.74 -18.23
N TYR A 333 1.31 -3.76 -17.57
CA TYR A 333 0.94 -3.36 -16.20
C TYR A 333 -0.11 -2.24 -16.13
N GLY A 334 -0.50 -1.66 -17.30
CA GLY A 334 -1.31 -0.46 -17.35
C GLY A 334 -2.80 -0.70 -17.09
N PHE A 335 -3.45 0.33 -16.51
CA PHE A 335 -4.89 0.49 -16.57
C PHE A 335 -5.38 0.77 -18.00
N TYR A 336 -4.50 1.35 -18.81
CA TYR A 336 -4.74 1.64 -20.23
C TYR A 336 -3.66 0.97 -21.08
N ALA A 337 -4.11 0.33 -22.15
CA ALA A 337 -3.22 -0.18 -23.21
C ALA A 337 -2.64 0.97 -24.05
N PRO A 338 -1.63 0.72 -24.93
CA PRO A 338 -1.15 1.70 -25.89
C PRO A 338 -2.32 2.37 -26.66
N GLY A 339 -2.22 3.70 -26.87
CA GLY A 339 -3.31 4.49 -27.45
C GLY A 339 -4.41 4.90 -26.44
N TYR A 340 -4.19 4.66 -25.15
CA TYR A 340 -5.16 4.90 -24.07
C TYR A 340 -6.47 4.13 -24.23
N VAL A 341 -6.40 2.93 -24.76
CA VAL A 341 -7.53 2.00 -24.74
C VAL A 341 -7.72 1.51 -23.31
N ALA A 342 -8.87 1.84 -22.71
CA ALA A 342 -9.17 1.43 -21.35
C ALA A 342 -9.25 -0.10 -21.25
N ARG A 343 -8.52 -0.67 -20.29
CA ARG A 343 -8.64 -2.06 -19.89
C ARG A 343 -9.75 -2.22 -18.86
N LYS A 344 -10.14 -3.43 -18.55
CA LYS A 344 -11.09 -3.71 -17.46
C LYS A 344 -10.64 -3.09 -16.13
N ALA A 345 -9.32 -3.05 -15.87
CA ALA A 345 -8.76 -2.39 -14.69
C ALA A 345 -9.15 -0.92 -14.57
N ALA A 346 -9.16 -0.15 -15.68
CA ALA A 346 -9.60 1.25 -15.69
C ALA A 346 -11.09 1.37 -15.33
N HIS A 347 -11.94 0.51 -15.90
CA HIS A 347 -13.37 0.50 -15.58
C HIS A 347 -13.64 0.11 -14.12
N TYR A 348 -12.92 -0.86 -13.61
CA TYR A 348 -13.12 -1.36 -12.24
C TYR A 348 -12.70 -0.34 -11.19
N ILE A 349 -11.55 0.32 -11.37
CA ILE A 349 -11.13 1.37 -10.44
C ILE A 349 -12.05 2.59 -10.51
N HIS A 350 -12.53 2.99 -11.71
CA HIS A 350 -13.52 4.03 -11.90
C HIS A 350 -14.80 3.73 -11.10
N ASN A 351 -15.38 2.56 -11.31
CA ASN A 351 -16.58 2.14 -10.61
C ASN A 351 -16.38 2.12 -9.09
N PHE A 352 -15.27 1.52 -8.66
CA PHE A 352 -14.93 1.37 -7.26
C PHE A 352 -14.78 2.72 -6.54
N THR A 353 -14.02 3.65 -7.12
CA THR A 353 -13.81 4.98 -6.53
C THR A 353 -15.07 5.85 -6.62
N THR A 354 -15.89 5.67 -7.64
CA THR A 354 -17.19 6.35 -7.77
C THR A 354 -18.19 5.88 -6.70
N ILE A 355 -18.30 4.57 -6.47
CA ILE A 355 -19.14 4.03 -5.38
C ILE A 355 -18.67 4.55 -4.02
N LEU A 356 -17.38 4.66 -3.80
CA LEU A 356 -16.79 5.14 -2.56
C LEU A 356 -16.63 6.66 -2.49
N ALA A 357 -16.94 7.43 -3.53
CA ALA A 357 -16.73 8.88 -3.55
C ALA A 357 -17.30 9.56 -2.29
N ASP A 358 -16.51 10.43 -1.66
CA ASP A 358 -16.85 11.15 -0.45
C ASP A 358 -16.27 12.57 -0.47
N ASP A 359 -16.80 13.45 0.36
CA ASP A 359 -16.37 14.83 0.48
C ASP A 359 -14.95 14.90 1.08
N ARG A 360 -13.98 15.32 0.28
CA ARG A 360 -12.56 15.36 0.67
C ARG A 360 -12.28 16.32 1.83
N ASP A 361 -13.08 17.38 1.94
CA ASP A 361 -12.86 18.47 2.89
C ASP A 361 -13.47 18.17 4.27
N LYS A 362 -14.19 17.06 4.39
CA LYS A 362 -14.81 16.64 5.63
C LYS A 362 -14.08 15.48 6.29
N SER A 363 -13.90 15.58 7.59
CA SER A 363 -13.44 14.47 8.42
C SER A 363 -14.61 13.58 8.84
N THR A 364 -14.33 12.29 8.98
CA THR A 364 -15.26 11.29 9.51
C THR A 364 -14.80 10.88 10.90
N THR A 365 -15.67 11.01 11.89
CA THR A 365 -15.46 10.34 13.18
C THR A 365 -15.82 8.87 13.03
N ALA A 366 -14.86 8.00 13.24
CA ALA A 366 -15.03 6.56 13.03
C ALA A 366 -16.11 6.00 13.97
N GLY A 367 -17.18 5.49 13.40
CA GLY A 367 -18.22 4.72 14.07
C GLY A 367 -17.92 3.23 14.08
N THR A 368 -18.81 2.46 14.72
CA THR A 368 -18.71 1.01 14.82
C THR A 368 -19.89 0.32 14.17
N LEU A 369 -19.64 -0.84 13.58
CA LEU A 369 -20.66 -1.77 13.10
C LEU A 369 -20.39 -3.16 13.69
N THR A 370 -21.42 -3.79 14.21
CA THR A 370 -21.34 -5.14 14.77
C THR A 370 -21.84 -6.15 13.75
N TYR A 371 -20.96 -7.02 13.30
CA TYR A 371 -21.28 -8.06 12.33
C TYR A 371 -20.37 -9.29 12.50
N SER A 372 -20.71 -10.37 11.81
CA SER A 372 -19.86 -11.54 11.70
C SER A 372 -19.92 -12.14 10.31
N ILE A 373 -18.86 -12.85 9.94
CA ILE A 373 -18.80 -13.71 8.75
C ILE A 373 -18.47 -15.13 9.24
N PRO A 374 -19.49 -15.92 9.66
CA PRO A 374 -19.24 -17.23 10.25
C PRO A 374 -18.51 -18.16 9.27
N LYS A 375 -17.50 -18.88 9.78
CA LYS A 375 -16.70 -19.81 8.97
C LYS A 375 -16.09 -19.14 7.72
N LYS A 376 -15.68 -17.88 7.87
CA LYS A 376 -15.05 -17.12 6.80
C LYS A 376 -13.87 -17.90 6.21
N PRO A 377 -13.88 -18.19 4.89
CA PRO A 377 -12.73 -18.82 4.24
C PRO A 377 -11.47 -17.94 4.32
N GLU A 378 -10.30 -18.54 4.36
CA GLU A 378 -9.02 -17.83 4.37
C GLU A 378 -8.82 -16.92 3.13
N THR A 379 -9.42 -17.32 2.00
CA THR A 379 -9.38 -16.57 0.74
C THR A 379 -10.40 -15.42 0.68
N VAL A 380 -11.16 -15.17 1.75
CA VAL A 380 -12.13 -14.08 1.82
C VAL A 380 -11.65 -13.04 2.84
N HIS A 381 -11.57 -11.82 2.40
CA HIS A 381 -11.15 -10.67 3.21
C HIS A 381 -12.23 -9.61 3.27
N HIS A 382 -12.17 -8.73 4.26
CA HIS A 382 -13.15 -7.65 4.39
C HIS A 382 -12.52 -6.39 5.00
N LEU A 383 -13.10 -5.23 4.69
CA LEU A 383 -12.71 -3.92 5.20
C LEU A 383 -13.97 -3.09 5.46
N LEU A 384 -14.11 -2.56 6.67
CA LEU A 384 -15.21 -1.67 7.03
C LEU A 384 -14.75 -0.22 6.90
N LEU A 385 -15.44 0.54 6.05
CA LEU A 385 -15.24 1.96 5.84
C LEU A 385 -16.51 2.74 6.25
N GLN A 386 -16.35 4.05 6.49
CA GLN A 386 -17.47 4.97 6.76
C GLN A 386 -17.29 6.28 6.01
N LYS A 387 -18.35 6.73 5.34
CA LYS A 387 -18.40 8.05 4.69
C LYS A 387 -18.74 9.16 5.69
N THR A 388 -18.44 10.40 5.32
CA THR A 388 -18.80 11.63 6.04
C THR A 388 -20.31 11.76 6.26
N THR A 389 -21.11 11.08 5.47
CA THR A 389 -22.57 10.98 5.63
C THR A 389 -23.02 10.06 6.77
N GLY A 390 -22.08 9.33 7.39
CA GLY A 390 -22.36 8.35 8.44
C GLY A 390 -22.68 6.95 7.92
N LYS A 391 -22.88 6.74 6.62
CA LYS A 391 -23.13 5.43 6.02
C LYS A 391 -21.89 4.54 6.08
N TYR A 392 -22.11 3.26 6.38
CA TYR A 392 -21.05 2.26 6.38
C TYR A 392 -20.92 1.60 5.01
N TYR A 393 -19.69 1.27 4.65
CA TYR A 393 -19.33 0.53 3.44
C TYR A 393 -18.48 -0.67 3.86
N LEU A 394 -19.07 -1.86 3.85
CA LEU A 394 -18.35 -3.11 4.10
C LEU A 394 -17.92 -3.69 2.76
N ILE A 395 -16.64 -3.63 2.49
CA ILE A 395 -16.04 -4.19 1.27
C ILE A 395 -15.60 -5.61 1.59
N ILE A 396 -15.98 -6.55 0.73
CA ILE A 396 -15.60 -7.96 0.83
C ILE A 396 -14.97 -8.35 -0.49
N TRP A 397 -13.81 -9.01 -0.43
CA TRP A 397 -13.15 -9.51 -1.64
C TRP A 397 -12.63 -10.92 -1.44
N GLY A 398 -12.67 -11.69 -2.54
CA GLY A 398 -12.15 -13.03 -2.61
C GLY A 398 -10.84 -13.09 -3.37
N GLU A 399 -9.94 -13.97 -2.93
CA GLU A 399 -8.66 -14.23 -3.58
C GLU A 399 -8.47 -15.72 -3.90
N ARG A 400 -9.52 -16.36 -4.40
CA ARG A 400 -9.46 -17.75 -4.82
C ARG A 400 -9.03 -17.85 -6.29
N TYR A 401 -7.81 -17.40 -6.57
CA TYR A 401 -7.27 -17.30 -7.92
C TYR A 401 -7.04 -18.65 -8.60
N THR A 402 -6.98 -19.75 -7.85
CA THR A 402 -6.89 -21.10 -8.41
C THR A 402 -8.25 -21.68 -8.84
N GLY A 403 -9.32 -20.91 -8.64
CA GLY A 403 -10.68 -21.23 -9.09
C GLY A 403 -11.61 -21.77 -8.01
N GLY A 404 -12.89 -21.76 -8.33
CA GLY A 404 -13.97 -22.12 -7.43
C GLY A 404 -14.48 -20.94 -6.60
N THR A 405 -15.58 -21.19 -5.86
CA THR A 405 -16.28 -20.18 -5.05
C THR A 405 -16.60 -20.70 -3.66
N ASN A 406 -16.86 -19.80 -2.74
CA ASN A 406 -17.32 -20.07 -1.39
C ASN A 406 -18.61 -19.27 -1.13
N ASN A 407 -19.63 -19.92 -0.59
CA ASN A 407 -20.81 -19.22 -0.08
C ASN A 407 -20.51 -18.71 1.33
N ILE A 408 -20.67 -17.42 1.54
CA ILE A 408 -20.50 -16.78 2.85
C ILE A 408 -21.81 -16.10 3.26
N SER A 409 -22.00 -15.91 4.56
CA SER A 409 -23.09 -15.12 5.11
C SER A 409 -22.51 -14.03 6.00
N ILE A 410 -22.92 -12.79 5.78
CA ILE A 410 -22.65 -11.67 6.68
C ILE A 410 -23.87 -11.50 7.57
N SER A 411 -23.70 -11.63 8.87
CA SER A 411 -24.78 -11.46 9.85
C SER A 411 -24.56 -10.22 10.68
N PHE A 412 -25.60 -9.43 10.87
CA PHE A 412 -25.58 -8.22 11.69
C PHE A 412 -26.20 -8.50 13.06
N ASP A 413 -25.86 -7.72 14.06
CA ASP A 413 -26.42 -7.82 15.43
C ASP A 413 -27.88 -7.37 15.51
N GLN A 414 -28.35 -6.61 14.53
CA GLN A 414 -29.72 -6.15 14.37
C GLN A 414 -30.08 -6.08 12.88
N ASN A 415 -31.38 -5.93 12.59
CA ASN A 415 -31.76 -5.67 11.21
C ASN A 415 -31.28 -4.28 10.78
N MET A 416 -30.58 -4.23 9.66
CA MET A 416 -30.22 -3.00 8.97
C MET A 416 -31.43 -2.46 8.19
N SER A 417 -31.66 -1.15 8.25
CA SER A 417 -32.77 -0.52 7.52
C SER A 417 -32.65 -0.73 6.02
N SER A 418 -31.41 -0.68 5.50
CA SER A 418 -31.09 -0.96 4.11
C SER A 418 -29.67 -1.50 3.95
N VAL A 419 -29.49 -2.49 3.08
CA VAL A 419 -28.20 -2.95 2.58
C VAL A 419 -28.25 -3.00 1.06
N LYS A 420 -27.45 -2.14 0.40
CA LYS A 420 -27.28 -2.20 -1.05
C LYS A 420 -25.98 -2.91 -1.37
N VAL A 421 -26.00 -3.81 -2.32
CA VAL A 421 -24.84 -4.56 -2.79
C VAL A 421 -24.40 -4.03 -4.14
N TYR A 422 -23.14 -3.69 -4.28
CA TYR A 422 -22.52 -3.25 -5.53
C TYR A 422 -21.42 -4.24 -5.93
N ASP A 423 -21.23 -4.39 -7.22
CA ASP A 423 -20.09 -5.06 -7.83
C ASP A 423 -19.35 -4.07 -8.75
N PRO A 424 -18.15 -3.60 -8.37
CA PRO A 424 -17.41 -2.62 -9.16
C PRO A 424 -16.93 -3.18 -10.51
N THR A 425 -16.95 -4.50 -10.72
CA THR A 425 -16.62 -5.11 -12.02
C THR A 425 -17.77 -5.02 -13.02
N ILE A 426 -18.98 -4.71 -12.54
CA ILE A 426 -20.20 -4.56 -13.36
C ILE A 426 -20.52 -3.09 -13.62
N GLY A 427 -20.48 -2.25 -12.58
CA GLY A 427 -20.86 -0.84 -12.69
C GLY A 427 -20.94 -0.12 -11.36
N THR A 428 -21.56 1.06 -11.38
CA THR A 428 -21.72 1.94 -10.21
C THR A 428 -23.11 1.84 -9.56
N GLU A 429 -24.04 1.12 -10.17
CA GLU A 429 -25.37 0.91 -9.63
C GLU A 429 -25.43 -0.32 -8.72
N ALA A 430 -26.28 -0.27 -7.70
CA ALA A 430 -26.49 -1.41 -6.83
C ALA A 430 -27.11 -2.59 -7.60
N ILE A 431 -26.48 -3.77 -7.51
CA ILE A 431 -26.99 -5.00 -8.13
C ILE A 431 -28.14 -5.63 -7.33
N SER A 432 -28.24 -5.33 -6.04
CA SER A 432 -29.39 -5.70 -5.20
C SER A 432 -29.56 -4.72 -4.05
N THR A 433 -30.79 -4.67 -3.50
CA THR A 433 -31.15 -3.90 -2.30
C THR A 433 -31.99 -4.77 -1.36
N HIS A 434 -31.58 -4.84 -0.11
CA HIS A 434 -32.24 -5.61 0.93
C HIS A 434 -32.68 -4.64 2.04
N ASN A 435 -33.98 -4.56 2.29
CA ASN A 435 -34.53 -3.71 3.33
C ASN A 435 -34.88 -4.55 4.58
N ASN A 436 -34.67 -3.95 5.76
CA ASN A 436 -34.95 -4.56 7.05
C ASN A 436 -34.34 -5.98 7.17
N THR A 437 -33.06 -6.10 6.88
CA THR A 437 -32.37 -7.40 6.80
C THR A 437 -31.32 -7.57 7.89
N GLY A 438 -31.28 -8.74 8.54
CA GLY A 438 -30.27 -9.15 9.51
C GLY A 438 -29.08 -9.89 8.93
N SER A 439 -29.12 -10.22 7.63
CA SER A 439 -28.01 -10.92 6.98
C SER A 439 -28.01 -10.77 5.47
N ILE A 440 -26.82 -10.94 4.88
CA ILE A 440 -26.58 -10.96 3.41
C ILE A 440 -25.77 -12.21 3.08
N SER A 441 -26.16 -12.93 2.05
CA SER A 441 -25.39 -14.05 1.51
C SER A 441 -24.70 -13.66 0.22
N LEU A 442 -23.43 -14.02 0.08
CA LEU A 442 -22.62 -13.77 -1.11
C LEU A 442 -21.92 -15.06 -1.55
N GLU A 443 -21.70 -15.19 -2.84
CA GLU A 443 -20.81 -16.17 -3.42
C GLU A 443 -19.48 -15.47 -3.78
N MET A 444 -18.36 -15.96 -3.22
CA MET A 444 -17.05 -15.31 -3.30
C MET A 444 -16.03 -16.25 -3.90
N GLY A 445 -15.50 -15.90 -5.06
CA GLY A 445 -14.34 -16.53 -5.69
C GLY A 445 -13.19 -15.52 -5.79
N VAL A 446 -13.15 -14.79 -6.90
CA VAL A 446 -12.30 -13.60 -7.13
C VAL A 446 -13.13 -12.33 -7.16
N ASP A 447 -14.33 -12.38 -6.61
CA ASP A 447 -15.33 -11.33 -6.66
C ASP A 447 -15.06 -10.25 -5.62
N ILE A 448 -15.56 -9.04 -5.89
CA ILE A 448 -15.52 -7.91 -4.97
C ILE A 448 -16.95 -7.41 -4.79
N ALA A 449 -17.41 -7.39 -3.56
CA ALA A 449 -18.71 -6.86 -3.19
C ALA A 449 -18.56 -5.67 -2.24
N ILE A 450 -19.28 -4.59 -2.50
CA ILE A 450 -19.36 -3.44 -1.62
C ILE A 450 -20.77 -3.36 -1.07
N LEU A 451 -20.92 -3.43 0.25
CA LEU A 451 -22.20 -3.33 0.93
C LEU A 451 -22.32 -1.92 1.53
N GLU A 452 -23.20 -1.08 0.95
CA GLU A 452 -23.63 0.17 1.58
C GLU A 452 -24.69 -0.15 2.62
N ILE A 453 -24.43 0.20 3.88
CA ILE A 453 -25.24 -0.22 5.04
C ILE A 453 -25.79 1.00 5.77
N GLU A 454 -27.10 1.04 5.96
CA GLU A 454 -27.83 1.98 6.81
C GLU A 454 -28.44 1.22 7.99
N LYS A 455 -28.16 1.73 9.22
CA LYS A 455 -28.73 1.18 10.47
C LYS A 455 -30.20 1.49 10.63
#